data_e067691592dd4aaf631487f77187c1d7
#
_entry.id   e067691592dd4aaf631487f77187c1d7
#
_cell.length_a   1.000
_cell.length_b   1.000
_cell.length_c   1.000
_cell.angle_alpha   90.00
_cell.angle_beta   90.00
_cell.angle_gamma   90.00
#
_symmetry.space_group_name_H-M   'P 1'
#
loop_
_entity.id
_entity.type
_entity.pdbx_description
1 polymer ?
#
loop_
_entity_poly.entity_id
_entity_poly.type
_entity_poly.pdbx_seq_one_letter_code
_entity_poly.pdbx_strand_id
1 'polypeptide(L)'
;MFDAKRLLDQLVGSGAAGGLAGGLAGGALANMLGGKKGRKLAGSALKLGGMAVVGGLAYKAWQNYQQGAAAQAGAQPVDRSVEPPPADGAFMPAPNDAAGANALSLLLARAMIAAAKADGQIDTRESQAILSQINALELPADDKAFLFEEYGRPLDIEALARDVDSPEHAAEVYAASVLMVEPPSAAEKIYLDTLARSLGLEDGLVQQLHATVEANRAG
;
A
#
# COMPACT_ATOMS: atom_id res chain seq x y z
N MET A 1 11.41 -20.92 -0.44
CA MET A 1 12.04 -19.74 -1.04
C MET A 1 11.05 -18.61 -0.90
N PHE A 2 11.42 -17.53 -0.23
CA PHE A 2 10.59 -16.35 -0.02
C PHE A 2 10.17 -15.71 -1.36
N ASP A 3 8.88 -15.40 -1.51
CA ASP A 3 8.31 -14.84 -2.74
C ASP A 3 7.53 -13.57 -2.37
N ALA A 4 8.25 -12.43 -2.42
CA ALA A 4 7.70 -11.13 -2.05
C ALA A 4 6.53 -10.70 -2.96
N LYS A 5 6.54 -11.11 -4.23
CA LYS A 5 5.44 -10.80 -5.16
C LYS A 5 4.15 -11.48 -4.72
N ARG A 6 4.20 -12.78 -4.40
CA ARG A 6 3.02 -13.51 -3.89
C ARG A 6 2.53 -12.92 -2.58
N LEU A 7 3.46 -12.55 -1.67
CA LEU A 7 3.12 -11.91 -0.41
C LEU A 7 2.37 -10.59 -0.66
N LEU A 8 2.87 -9.73 -1.53
CA LEU A 8 2.23 -8.47 -1.88
C LEU A 8 0.86 -8.69 -2.55
N ASP A 9 0.77 -9.62 -3.49
CA ASP A 9 -0.49 -9.97 -4.15
C ASP A 9 -1.54 -10.40 -3.12
N GLN A 10 -1.14 -11.11 -2.09
CA GLN A 10 -2.04 -11.56 -1.03
C GLN A 10 -2.37 -10.45 -0.03
N LEU A 11 -1.43 -9.59 0.33
CA LEU A 11 -1.69 -8.42 1.19
C LEU A 11 -2.70 -7.47 0.54
N VAL A 12 -2.56 -7.20 -0.74
CA VAL A 12 -3.50 -6.32 -1.48
C VAL A 12 -4.80 -7.05 -1.80
N GLY A 13 -4.72 -8.32 -2.21
CA GLY A 13 -5.87 -9.08 -2.74
C GLY A 13 -6.79 -9.68 -1.69
N SER A 14 -6.28 -10.08 -0.53
CA SER A 14 -7.07 -10.71 0.54
C SER A 14 -7.83 -9.73 1.42
N GLY A 15 -7.63 -8.42 1.23
CA GLY A 15 -8.08 -7.41 2.18
C GLY A 15 -7.32 -7.50 3.53
N ALA A 16 -6.22 -8.29 3.58
CA ALA A 16 -5.36 -8.39 4.76
C ALA A 16 -4.75 -7.04 5.13
N ALA A 17 -4.57 -6.16 4.14
CA ALA A 17 -4.32 -4.74 4.34
C ALA A 17 -5.28 -4.14 5.36
N GLY A 18 -6.59 -4.33 5.17
CA GLY A 18 -7.59 -3.91 6.16
C GLY A 18 -7.64 -4.78 7.40
N GLY A 19 -7.27 -6.06 7.32
CA GLY A 19 -7.28 -6.99 8.45
C GLY A 19 -6.16 -6.73 9.46
N LEU A 20 -4.97 -6.41 9.00
CA LEU A 20 -3.83 -6.10 9.86
C LEU A 20 -3.99 -4.73 10.54
N ALA A 21 -4.49 -3.72 9.83
CA ALA A 21 -4.77 -2.41 10.40
C ALA A 21 -6.09 -2.35 11.18
N GLY A 22 -7.10 -3.11 10.76
CA GLY A 22 -8.43 -3.09 11.38
C GLY A 22 -8.58 -3.85 12.68
N GLY A 23 -7.66 -4.76 12.97
CA GLY A 23 -7.58 -5.44 14.26
C GLY A 23 -7.20 -4.49 15.40
N LEU A 24 -6.53 -3.40 15.08
CA LEU A 24 -5.91 -2.50 16.04
C LEU A 24 -6.79 -1.31 16.47
N ALA A 25 -7.65 -0.83 15.58
CA ALA A 25 -8.41 0.41 15.80
C ALA A 25 -9.92 0.21 16.05
N GLY A 26 -10.37 -1.01 16.34
CA GLY A 26 -11.76 -1.29 16.74
C GLY A 26 -12.83 -1.05 15.68
N GLY A 27 -13.34 -2.12 15.11
CA GLY A 27 -14.75 -2.21 14.63
C GLY A 27 -15.14 -1.51 13.33
N ALA A 28 -14.52 -0.43 12.93
CA ALA A 28 -14.92 0.33 11.75
C ALA A 28 -14.47 -0.33 10.44
N LEU A 29 -13.35 -1.01 10.43
CA LEU A 29 -12.76 -1.60 9.22
C LEU A 29 -13.30 -3.00 8.91
N ALA A 30 -13.74 -3.76 9.91
CA ALA A 30 -14.46 -5.03 9.67
C ALA A 30 -15.73 -4.81 8.82
N ASN A 31 -16.38 -3.65 8.97
CA ASN A 31 -17.53 -3.26 8.16
C ASN A 31 -17.16 -2.80 6.74
N MET A 32 -15.94 -2.27 6.53
CA MET A 32 -15.45 -1.85 5.22
C MET A 32 -15.03 -3.02 4.33
N LEU A 33 -14.46 -4.08 4.92
CA LEU A 33 -13.98 -5.26 4.19
C LEU A 33 -15.10 -6.25 3.87
N GLY A 34 -16.16 -6.32 4.70
CA GLY A 34 -17.37 -7.06 4.38
C GLY A 34 -18.28 -6.30 3.40
N GLY A 35 -18.01 -5.03 3.13
CA GLY A 35 -18.80 -4.19 2.25
C GLY A 35 -18.47 -4.40 0.77
N LYS A 36 -19.43 -4.04 -0.10
CA LYS A 36 -19.27 -4.09 -1.57
C LYS A 36 -18.05 -3.31 -2.08
N LYS A 37 -17.52 -2.37 -1.31
CA LYS A 37 -16.44 -1.44 -1.67
C LYS A 37 -15.04 -2.10 -1.59
N GLY A 38 -14.74 -2.87 -0.54
CA GLY A 38 -13.46 -3.58 -0.43
C GLY A 38 -13.30 -4.73 -1.46
N ARG A 39 -14.43 -5.26 -1.95
CA ARG A 39 -14.43 -6.34 -2.96
C ARG A 39 -13.89 -5.92 -4.34
N LYS A 40 -13.94 -4.63 -4.70
CA LYS A 40 -13.46 -4.19 -6.02
C LYS A 40 -11.94 -4.13 -6.08
N LEU A 41 -11.27 -3.57 -5.06
CA LEU A 41 -9.80 -3.58 -4.99
C LEU A 41 -9.27 -5.01 -4.87
N ALA A 42 -9.89 -5.84 -4.03
CA ALA A 42 -9.56 -7.27 -3.95
C ALA A 42 -9.76 -7.97 -5.30
N GLY A 43 -10.85 -7.67 -6.02
CA GLY A 43 -11.10 -8.21 -7.36
C GLY A 43 -10.08 -7.76 -8.41
N SER A 44 -9.60 -6.52 -8.34
CA SER A 44 -8.54 -6.02 -9.21
C SER A 44 -7.20 -6.66 -8.87
N ALA A 45 -6.87 -6.79 -7.59
CA ALA A 45 -5.64 -7.43 -7.15
C ALA A 45 -5.58 -8.92 -7.54
N LEU A 46 -6.71 -9.64 -7.49
CA LEU A 46 -6.80 -11.02 -7.96
C LEU A 46 -6.60 -11.17 -9.47
N LYS A 47 -6.95 -10.13 -10.24
CA LYS A 47 -6.82 -10.17 -11.71
C LYS A 47 -5.48 -9.61 -12.20
N LEU A 48 -4.98 -8.58 -11.55
CA LEU A 48 -3.81 -7.81 -11.99
C LEU A 48 -2.56 -8.06 -11.16
N GLY A 49 -2.72 -8.58 -9.93
CA GLY A 49 -1.66 -8.68 -8.92
C GLY A 49 -1.51 -7.39 -8.11
N GLY A 50 -1.05 -7.53 -6.87
CA GLY A 50 -0.94 -6.43 -5.90
C GLY A 50 -0.04 -5.30 -6.37
N MET A 51 1.12 -5.64 -6.96
CA MET A 51 2.07 -4.68 -7.50
C MET A 51 1.45 -3.84 -8.64
N ALA A 52 0.70 -4.47 -9.55
CA ALA A 52 0.04 -3.75 -10.64
C ALA A 52 -1.10 -2.84 -10.16
N VAL A 53 -1.75 -3.18 -9.04
CA VAL A 53 -2.76 -2.30 -8.42
C VAL A 53 -2.09 -1.08 -7.80
N VAL A 54 -1.05 -1.27 -6.97
CA VAL A 54 -0.32 -0.16 -6.33
C VAL A 54 0.33 0.72 -7.40
N GLY A 55 1.04 0.11 -8.35
CA GLY A 55 1.68 0.82 -9.47
C GLY A 55 0.67 1.58 -10.33
N GLY A 56 -0.49 0.98 -10.61
CA GLY A 56 -1.56 1.64 -11.38
C GLY A 56 -2.15 2.86 -10.66
N LEU A 57 -2.33 2.78 -9.33
CA LEU A 57 -2.78 3.92 -8.52
C LEU A 57 -1.74 5.04 -8.49
N ALA A 58 -0.47 4.69 -8.26
CA ALA A 58 0.63 5.64 -8.23
C ALA A 58 0.84 6.31 -9.60
N TYR A 59 0.86 5.52 -10.68
CA TYR A 59 0.99 6.01 -12.05
C TYR A 59 -0.14 6.98 -12.42
N LYS A 60 -1.38 6.64 -12.10
CA LYS A 60 -2.53 7.51 -12.36
C LYS A 60 -2.44 8.84 -11.58
N ALA A 61 -2.07 8.79 -10.31
CA ALA A 61 -1.86 9.98 -9.50
C ALA A 61 -0.73 10.85 -10.08
N TRP A 62 0.36 10.21 -10.51
CA TRP A 62 1.49 10.87 -11.17
C TRP A 62 1.10 11.56 -12.47
N GLN A 63 0.34 10.89 -13.33
CA GLN A 63 -0.18 11.50 -14.57
C GLN A 63 -1.06 12.71 -14.28
N ASN A 64 -1.99 12.58 -13.33
CA ASN A 64 -2.86 13.70 -12.94
C ASN A 64 -2.06 14.88 -12.43
N TYR A 65 -1.02 14.62 -11.63
CA TYR A 65 -0.12 15.64 -11.11
C TYR A 65 0.63 16.35 -12.26
N GLN A 66 1.23 15.60 -13.19
CA GLN A 66 1.95 16.19 -14.35
C GLN A 66 1.04 17.00 -15.28
N GLN A 67 -0.22 16.61 -15.42
CA GLN A 67 -1.21 17.34 -16.23
C GLN A 67 -1.75 18.59 -15.56
N GLY A 68 -1.26 18.96 -14.36
CA GLY A 68 -1.67 20.16 -13.65
C GLY A 68 -3.08 20.06 -13.03
N ALA A 69 -3.63 18.86 -12.90
CA ALA A 69 -4.93 18.61 -12.29
C ALA A 69 -5.00 19.00 -10.80
N ALA A 70 -3.87 19.33 -10.18
CA ALA A 70 -3.82 19.92 -8.85
C ALA A 70 -4.54 21.26 -8.73
N ALA A 71 -4.72 21.99 -9.87
CA ALA A 71 -5.41 23.28 -9.91
C ALA A 71 -6.92 23.17 -10.20
N GLN A 72 -7.43 21.99 -10.54
CA GLN A 72 -8.84 21.78 -10.93
C GLN A 72 -9.46 20.60 -10.19
N ALA A 73 -9.45 20.66 -8.87
CA ALA A 73 -10.21 19.72 -8.02
C ALA A 73 -11.74 19.92 -8.09
N GLY A 74 -12.25 20.41 -9.23
CA GLY A 74 -13.64 20.60 -9.52
C GLY A 74 -14.02 19.98 -10.86
N ALA A 75 -14.64 18.79 -10.81
CA ALA A 75 -15.56 18.28 -11.83
C ALA A 75 -15.01 17.58 -13.09
N GLN A 76 -13.96 16.76 -13.00
CA GLN A 76 -13.86 15.68 -13.98
C GLN A 76 -14.24 14.35 -13.31
N PRO A 77 -15.03 13.47 -13.99
CA PRO A 77 -15.27 12.12 -13.48
C PRO A 77 -13.92 11.42 -13.34
N VAL A 78 -13.51 11.15 -12.11
CA VAL A 78 -12.30 10.34 -11.89
C VAL A 78 -12.59 8.98 -12.48
N ASP A 79 -11.90 8.66 -13.58
CA ASP A 79 -11.95 7.30 -14.12
C ASP A 79 -11.48 6.35 -13.03
N ARG A 80 -12.37 5.45 -12.63
CA ARG A 80 -12.20 4.56 -11.47
C ARG A 80 -11.58 3.22 -11.84
N SER A 81 -11.10 3.07 -13.07
CA SER A 81 -10.39 1.87 -13.48
C SER A 81 -8.93 1.95 -13.03
N VAL A 82 -8.49 0.98 -12.24
CA VAL A 82 -7.07 0.75 -12.00
C VAL A 82 -6.54 -0.02 -13.20
N GLU A 83 -5.85 0.68 -14.07
CA GLU A 83 -5.11 0.06 -15.17
C GLU A 83 -3.66 -0.14 -14.73
N PRO A 84 -3.04 -1.29 -15.04
CA PRO A 84 -1.62 -1.45 -14.76
C PRO A 84 -0.82 -0.40 -15.54
N PRO A 85 0.26 0.13 -14.96
CA PRO A 85 1.13 1.05 -15.69
C PRO A 85 1.77 0.34 -16.89
N PRO A 86 2.30 1.09 -17.88
CA PRO A 86 3.03 0.51 -19.00
C PRO A 86 4.15 -0.41 -18.51
N ALA A 87 4.27 -1.61 -19.10
CA ALA A 87 5.22 -2.64 -18.68
C ALA A 87 6.71 -2.28 -18.95
N ASP A 88 6.95 -1.24 -19.75
CA ASP A 88 8.25 -0.66 -20.06
C ASP A 88 8.47 0.70 -19.38
N GLY A 89 7.59 1.06 -18.45
CA GLY A 89 7.62 2.31 -17.69
C GLY A 89 8.39 2.18 -16.37
N ALA A 90 8.70 3.32 -15.76
CA ALA A 90 9.44 3.41 -14.49
C ALA A 90 8.64 2.90 -13.27
N PHE A 91 7.34 2.64 -13.42
CA PHE A 91 6.44 2.11 -12.37
C PHE A 91 6.35 0.59 -12.32
N MET A 92 6.94 -0.10 -13.28
CA MET A 92 6.93 -1.57 -13.30
C MET A 92 8.28 -2.07 -13.74
N PRO A 93 8.84 -3.06 -13.04
CA PRO A 93 10.03 -3.76 -13.52
C PRO A 93 9.78 -4.39 -14.89
N ALA A 94 10.81 -4.48 -15.72
CA ALA A 94 10.69 -5.12 -17.03
C ALA A 94 10.12 -6.55 -16.90
N PRO A 95 9.32 -7.04 -17.87
CA PRO A 95 8.64 -8.33 -17.76
C PRO A 95 9.56 -9.54 -17.51
N ASN A 96 10.82 -9.42 -17.85
CA ASN A 96 11.86 -10.43 -17.65
C ASN A 96 12.78 -10.15 -16.43
N ASP A 97 12.53 -9.07 -15.67
CA ASP A 97 13.27 -8.73 -14.46
C ASP A 97 12.57 -9.27 -13.21
N ALA A 98 12.70 -10.56 -12.98
CA ALA A 98 12.15 -11.20 -11.78
C ALA A 98 12.80 -10.70 -10.47
N ALA A 99 14.05 -10.26 -10.51
CA ALA A 99 14.75 -9.75 -9.34
C ALA A 99 14.23 -8.38 -8.95
N GLY A 100 14.07 -7.45 -9.91
CA GLY A 100 13.47 -6.14 -9.70
C GLY A 100 12.02 -6.25 -9.22
N ALA A 101 11.23 -7.14 -9.84
CA ALA A 101 9.85 -7.39 -9.42
C ALA A 101 9.76 -7.89 -7.96
N ASN A 102 10.67 -8.77 -7.54
CA ASN A 102 10.72 -9.25 -6.16
C ASN A 102 11.18 -8.15 -5.19
N ALA A 103 12.18 -7.34 -5.58
CA ALA A 103 12.69 -6.24 -4.77
C ALA A 103 11.61 -5.15 -4.55
N LEU A 104 10.93 -4.72 -5.62
CA LEU A 104 9.83 -3.76 -5.52
C LEU A 104 8.67 -4.31 -4.68
N SER A 105 8.28 -5.56 -4.90
CA SER A 105 7.22 -6.21 -4.11
C SER A 105 7.55 -6.24 -2.62
N LEU A 106 8.81 -6.52 -2.27
CA LEU A 106 9.29 -6.51 -0.89
C LEU A 106 9.22 -5.10 -0.28
N LEU A 107 9.66 -4.09 -1.04
CA LEU A 107 9.63 -2.69 -0.63
C LEU A 107 8.18 -2.22 -0.36
N LEU A 108 7.26 -2.53 -1.26
CA LEU A 108 5.84 -2.19 -1.10
C LEU A 108 5.21 -2.92 0.09
N ALA A 109 5.51 -4.20 0.30
CA ALA A 109 5.05 -4.95 1.47
C ALA A 109 5.55 -4.34 2.79
N ARG A 110 6.82 -3.93 2.85
CA ARG A 110 7.39 -3.21 4.00
C ARG A 110 6.69 -1.87 4.25
N ALA A 111 6.41 -1.10 3.20
CA ALA A 111 5.67 0.16 3.30
C ALA A 111 4.27 -0.05 3.90
N MET A 112 3.56 -1.09 3.44
CA MET A 112 2.25 -1.46 3.98
C MET A 112 2.32 -1.85 5.46
N ILE A 113 3.30 -2.67 5.85
CA ILE A 113 3.50 -3.08 7.25
C ILE A 113 3.89 -1.88 8.13
N ALA A 114 4.77 -1.00 7.63
CA ALA A 114 5.17 0.21 8.32
C ALA A 114 3.98 1.14 8.59
N ALA A 115 3.12 1.33 7.60
CA ALA A 115 1.89 2.12 7.72
C ALA A 115 0.93 1.50 8.76
N ALA A 116 0.76 0.18 8.75
CA ALA A 116 -0.08 -0.52 9.72
C ALA A 116 0.41 -0.41 11.17
N LYS A 117 1.71 -0.10 11.37
CA LYS A 117 2.35 0.09 12.69
C LYS A 117 2.45 1.55 13.11
N ALA A 118 1.95 2.47 12.30
CA ALA A 118 2.21 3.90 12.43
C ALA A 118 1.63 4.53 13.71
N ASP A 119 0.60 3.93 14.31
CA ASP A 119 0.03 4.38 15.58
C ASP A 119 0.91 4.05 16.80
N GLY A 120 1.94 3.23 16.62
CA GLY A 120 3.01 2.97 17.60
C GLY A 120 2.58 2.20 18.84
N GLN A 121 1.32 1.80 18.94
CA GLN A 121 0.77 1.14 20.12
C GLN A 121 0.31 -0.28 19.82
N ILE A 122 1.26 -1.18 19.60
CA ILE A 122 0.94 -2.60 19.54
C ILE A 122 0.96 -3.15 20.99
N ASP A 123 -0.21 -3.23 21.59
CA ASP A 123 -0.34 -3.90 22.89
C ASP A 123 -0.27 -5.43 22.75
N THR A 124 -0.25 -6.15 23.87
CA THR A 124 -0.15 -7.62 23.87
C THR A 124 -1.34 -8.28 23.17
N ARG A 125 -2.53 -7.70 23.29
CA ARG A 125 -3.77 -8.23 22.67
C ARG A 125 -3.72 -8.05 21.15
N GLU A 126 -3.25 -6.90 20.71
CA GLU A 126 -3.06 -6.56 19.29
C GLU A 126 -1.99 -7.44 18.66
N SER A 127 -0.86 -7.64 19.33
CA SER A 127 0.17 -8.58 18.90
C SER A 127 -0.40 -9.99 18.70
N GLN A 128 -1.22 -10.47 19.62
CA GLN A 128 -1.86 -11.79 19.48
C GLN A 128 -2.85 -11.85 18.32
N ALA A 129 -3.63 -10.78 18.09
CA ALA A 129 -4.55 -10.69 16.98
C ALA A 129 -3.80 -10.72 15.63
N ILE A 130 -2.71 -9.95 15.50
CA ILE A 130 -1.85 -9.95 14.32
C ILE A 130 -1.24 -11.31 14.06
N LEU A 131 -0.66 -11.94 15.08
CA LEU A 131 -0.09 -13.28 14.98
C LEU A 131 -1.14 -14.29 14.51
N SER A 132 -2.36 -14.22 15.06
CA SER A 132 -3.47 -15.08 14.65
C SER A 132 -3.86 -14.87 13.19
N GLN A 133 -3.89 -13.61 12.73
CA GLN A 133 -4.21 -13.27 11.34
C GLN A 133 -3.12 -13.72 10.38
N ILE A 134 -1.84 -13.49 10.68
CA ILE A 134 -0.73 -13.99 9.85
C ILE A 134 -0.78 -15.51 9.75
N ASN A 135 -1.08 -16.21 10.87
CA ASN A 135 -1.21 -17.67 10.85
C ASN A 135 -2.40 -18.14 9.99
N ALA A 136 -3.49 -17.39 9.97
CA ALA A 136 -4.68 -17.70 9.16
C ALA A 136 -4.48 -17.46 7.65
N LEU A 137 -3.48 -16.67 7.26
CA LEU A 137 -3.15 -16.48 5.83
C LEU A 137 -2.65 -17.80 5.22
N GLU A 138 -3.10 -18.11 4.02
CA GLU A 138 -2.64 -19.27 3.23
C GLU A 138 -1.28 -18.98 2.57
N LEU A 139 -0.28 -18.61 3.40
CA LEU A 139 1.07 -18.28 2.98
C LEU A 139 2.05 -19.40 3.35
N PRO A 140 3.12 -19.60 2.54
CA PRO A 140 4.27 -20.42 2.92
C PRO A 140 4.90 -19.97 4.24
N ALA A 141 5.60 -20.88 4.90
CA ALA A 141 6.24 -20.62 6.19
C ALA A 141 7.26 -19.46 6.12
N ASP A 142 8.04 -19.39 5.03
CA ASP A 142 9.03 -18.33 4.82
C ASP A 142 8.37 -16.94 4.74
N ASP A 143 7.22 -16.85 4.05
CA ASP A 143 6.48 -15.59 3.90
C ASP A 143 5.85 -15.15 5.23
N LYS A 144 5.34 -16.12 6.03
CA LYS A 144 4.85 -15.83 7.39
C LYS A 144 5.98 -15.39 8.32
N ALA A 145 7.15 -16.05 8.24
CA ALA A 145 8.33 -15.67 9.03
C ALA A 145 8.76 -14.23 8.72
N PHE A 146 8.78 -13.84 7.45
CA PHE A 146 9.04 -12.46 7.04
C PHE A 146 8.06 -11.47 7.67
N LEU A 147 6.74 -11.76 7.62
CA LEU A 147 5.73 -10.88 8.22
C LEU A 147 5.94 -10.73 9.73
N PHE A 148 6.25 -11.82 10.44
CA PHE A 148 6.55 -11.76 11.87
C PHE A 148 7.78 -10.92 12.17
N GLU A 149 8.84 -11.09 11.37
CA GLU A 149 10.09 -10.34 11.53
C GLU A 149 9.87 -8.84 11.28
N GLU A 150 9.26 -8.46 10.16
CA GLU A 150 9.00 -7.05 9.81
C GLU A 150 8.02 -6.39 10.81
N TYR A 151 7.04 -7.15 11.29
CA TYR A 151 6.12 -6.64 12.30
C TYR A 151 6.81 -6.39 13.65
N GLY A 152 7.76 -7.24 14.02
CA GLY A 152 8.54 -7.12 15.25
C GLY A 152 9.63 -6.04 15.22
N ARG A 153 10.03 -5.57 14.04
CA ARG A 153 11.04 -4.51 13.91
C ARG A 153 10.49 -3.16 14.35
N PRO A 154 11.31 -2.28 14.94
CA PRO A 154 10.94 -0.88 15.14
C PRO A 154 10.57 -0.21 13.81
N LEU A 155 9.63 0.74 13.85
CA LEU A 155 9.30 1.56 12.69
C LEU A 155 10.48 2.48 12.36
N ASP A 156 11.03 2.34 11.15
CA ASP A 156 12.16 3.16 10.65
C ASP A 156 11.80 3.68 9.24
N ILE A 157 11.21 4.88 9.22
CA ILE A 157 10.77 5.54 7.97
C ILE A 157 11.97 5.93 7.10
N GLU A 158 13.08 6.33 7.73
CA GLU A 158 14.28 6.72 6.98
C GLU A 158 14.95 5.51 6.31
N ALA A 159 14.95 4.35 6.97
CA ALA A 159 15.43 3.12 6.36
C ALA A 159 14.56 2.73 5.15
N LEU A 160 13.23 2.81 5.29
CA LEU A 160 12.31 2.55 4.19
C LEU A 160 12.55 3.51 3.00
N ALA A 161 12.73 4.80 3.28
CA ALA A 161 12.97 5.81 2.23
C ALA A 161 14.33 5.62 1.54
N ARG A 162 15.36 5.17 2.24
CA ARG A 162 16.69 4.88 1.65
C ARG A 162 16.70 3.72 0.65
N ASP A 163 15.76 2.78 0.81
CA ASP A 163 15.62 1.63 -0.10
C ASP A 163 14.89 2.01 -1.40
N VAL A 164 14.42 3.26 -1.51
CA VAL A 164 13.72 3.78 -2.69
C VAL A 164 14.73 4.40 -3.65
N ASP A 165 14.75 3.95 -4.89
CA ASP A 165 15.76 4.30 -5.89
C ASP A 165 15.26 5.27 -6.99
N SER A 166 13.96 5.55 -7.05
CA SER A 166 13.37 6.43 -8.05
C SER A 166 12.17 7.22 -7.51
N PRO A 167 11.84 8.38 -8.12
CA PRO A 167 10.63 9.14 -7.77
C PRO A 167 9.34 8.35 -8.00
N GLU A 168 9.31 7.48 -9.00
CA GLU A 168 8.17 6.61 -9.32
C GLU A 168 7.96 5.58 -8.22
N HIS A 169 9.03 4.90 -7.77
CA HIS A 169 8.96 3.99 -6.63
C HIS A 169 8.62 4.72 -5.33
N ALA A 170 9.03 5.98 -5.16
CA ALA A 170 8.61 6.82 -4.03
C ALA A 170 7.08 7.01 -4.02
N ALA A 171 6.48 7.29 -5.19
CA ALA A 171 5.04 7.41 -5.32
C ALA A 171 4.32 6.08 -5.03
N GLU A 172 4.88 4.96 -5.45
CA GLU A 172 4.33 3.62 -5.19
C GLU A 172 4.40 3.25 -3.70
N VAL A 173 5.52 3.48 -3.03
CA VAL A 173 5.70 3.28 -1.58
C VAL A 173 4.70 4.11 -0.79
N TYR A 174 4.51 5.36 -1.19
CA TYR A 174 3.52 6.22 -0.57
C TYR A 174 2.09 5.73 -0.82
N ALA A 175 1.73 5.38 -2.06
CA ALA A 175 0.42 4.83 -2.40
C ALA A 175 0.10 3.54 -1.62
N ALA A 176 1.09 2.63 -1.49
CA ALA A 176 0.97 1.42 -0.69
C ALA A 176 0.68 1.73 0.79
N SER A 177 1.34 2.75 1.35
CA SER A 177 1.11 3.20 2.72
C SER A 177 -0.29 3.80 2.90
N VAL A 178 -0.74 4.66 1.98
CA VAL A 178 -2.10 5.25 2.01
C VAL A 178 -3.17 4.17 1.90
N LEU A 179 -2.97 3.14 1.06
CA LEU A 179 -3.90 2.01 0.94
C LEU A 179 -4.17 1.32 2.28
N MET A 180 -3.17 1.29 3.17
CA MET A 180 -3.29 0.64 4.48
C MET A 180 -4.11 1.44 5.48
N VAL A 181 -3.98 2.77 5.48
CA VAL A 181 -4.40 3.64 6.57
C VAL A 181 -5.54 4.61 6.21
N GLU A 182 -6.15 4.45 5.05
CA GLU A 182 -7.24 5.35 4.62
C GLU A 182 -8.60 4.89 5.18
N PRO A 183 -9.37 5.71 5.92
CA PRO A 183 -9.04 7.06 6.36
C PRO A 183 -8.05 7.06 7.54
N PRO A 184 -7.01 7.93 7.50
CA PRO A 184 -5.94 7.89 8.47
C PRO A 184 -6.35 8.47 9.84
N SER A 185 -5.90 7.83 10.92
CA SER A 185 -5.89 8.38 12.28
C SER A 185 -4.90 9.56 12.41
N ALA A 186 -4.87 10.21 13.56
CA ALA A 186 -3.90 11.31 13.79
C ALA A 186 -2.44 10.83 13.74
N ALA A 187 -2.15 9.65 14.27
CA ALA A 187 -0.80 9.09 14.26
C ALA A 187 -0.38 8.67 12.84
N GLU A 188 -1.28 8.04 12.10
CA GLU A 188 -1.05 7.65 10.71
C GLU A 188 -0.87 8.86 9.78
N LYS A 189 -1.54 9.99 10.05
CA LYS A 189 -1.28 11.25 9.35
C LYS A 189 0.15 11.73 9.58
N ILE A 190 0.63 11.72 10.83
CA ILE A 190 2.01 12.10 11.15
C ILE A 190 3.01 11.17 10.44
N TYR A 191 2.72 9.87 10.40
CA TYR A 191 3.52 8.90 9.66
C TYR A 191 3.57 9.24 8.16
N LEU A 192 2.40 9.43 7.52
CA LEU A 192 2.31 9.75 6.10
C LEU A 192 3.01 11.07 5.75
N ASP A 193 2.84 12.11 6.58
CA ASP A 193 3.53 13.39 6.40
C ASP A 193 5.06 13.25 6.52
N THR A 194 5.53 12.40 7.45
CA THR A 194 6.95 12.12 7.61
C THR A 194 7.49 11.33 6.43
N LEU A 195 6.76 10.29 6.01
CA LEU A 195 7.12 9.46 4.86
C LEU A 195 7.19 10.29 3.57
N ALA A 196 6.21 11.15 3.30
CA ALA A 196 6.21 12.03 2.12
C ALA A 196 7.47 12.89 2.05
N ARG A 197 7.87 13.50 3.19
CA ARG A 197 9.10 14.31 3.29
C ARG A 197 10.36 13.47 3.09
N SER A 198 10.44 12.30 3.72
CA SER A 198 11.59 11.39 3.57
C SER A 198 11.74 10.86 2.15
N LEU A 199 10.64 10.69 1.43
CA LEU A 199 10.61 10.29 0.03
C LEU A 199 10.81 11.46 -0.95
N GLY A 200 10.83 12.73 -0.47
CA GLY A 200 10.97 13.91 -1.30
C GLY A 200 9.76 14.17 -2.22
N LEU A 201 8.56 13.72 -1.83
CA LEU A 201 7.35 13.91 -2.62
C LEU A 201 6.84 15.34 -2.50
N GLU A 202 6.44 15.93 -3.63
CA GLU A 202 5.80 17.25 -3.65
C GLU A 202 4.35 17.18 -3.15
N ASP A 203 3.89 18.23 -2.44
CA ASP A 203 2.55 18.29 -1.85
C ASP A 203 1.44 18.04 -2.87
N GLY A 204 1.60 18.53 -4.10
CA GLY A 204 0.65 18.33 -5.18
C GLY A 204 0.50 16.85 -5.58
N LEU A 205 1.62 16.12 -5.61
CA LEU A 205 1.61 14.68 -5.89
C LEU A 205 1.00 13.90 -4.72
N VAL A 206 1.35 14.26 -3.50
CA VAL A 206 0.76 13.67 -2.27
C VAL A 206 -0.76 13.78 -2.29
N GLN A 207 -1.30 14.96 -2.61
CA GLN A 207 -2.75 15.17 -2.74
C GLN A 207 -3.38 14.28 -3.82
N GLN A 208 -2.73 14.13 -4.98
CA GLN A 208 -3.22 13.28 -6.05
C GLN A 208 -3.18 11.78 -5.66
N LEU A 209 -2.17 11.35 -4.93
CA LEU A 209 -2.07 9.98 -4.41
C LEU A 209 -3.23 9.67 -3.46
N HIS A 210 -3.51 10.54 -2.49
CA HIS A 210 -4.68 10.40 -1.61
C HIS A 210 -5.99 10.35 -2.38
N ALA A 211 -6.23 11.33 -3.27
CA ALA A 211 -7.46 11.41 -4.05
C ALA A 211 -7.67 10.17 -4.93
N THR A 212 -6.60 9.65 -5.53
CA THR A 212 -6.66 8.47 -6.40
C THR A 212 -6.97 7.20 -5.60
N VAL A 213 -6.32 7.02 -4.44
CA VAL A 213 -6.59 5.87 -3.56
C VAL A 213 -8.03 5.92 -3.02
N GLU A 214 -8.47 7.07 -2.52
CA GLU A 214 -9.83 7.26 -1.99
C GLU A 214 -10.90 6.99 -3.07
N ALA A 215 -10.74 7.54 -4.27
CA ALA A 215 -11.67 7.34 -5.38
C ALA A 215 -11.83 5.87 -5.75
N ASN A 216 -10.75 5.09 -5.69
CA ASN A 216 -10.77 3.66 -6.01
C ASN A 216 -11.31 2.79 -4.87
N ARG A 217 -11.23 3.26 -3.61
CA ARG A 217 -11.89 2.60 -2.46
C ARG A 217 -13.38 2.88 -2.39
N ALA A 218 -13.80 4.09 -2.79
CA ALA A 218 -15.19 4.54 -2.72
C ALA A 218 -16.10 3.98 -3.82
N GLY A 219 -15.56 3.36 -4.85
CA GLY A 219 -16.28 2.74 -5.98
C GLY A 219 -16.58 1.28 -5.76
#